data_6cc54b24a5873b422a1e9ac6d21e21e6
#
_entry.id   6cc54b24a5873b422a1e9ac6d21e21e6
#
_cell.length_a   1.000
_cell.length_b   1.000
_cell.length_c   1.000
_cell.angle_alpha   90.00
_cell.angle_beta   90.00
_cell.angle_gamma   90.00
#
_symmetry.space_group_name_H-M   'P 1'
#
loop_
_entity.id
_entity.type
_entity.pdbx_description
1 polymer ?
#
loop_
_entity_poly.entity_id
_entity_poly.type
_entity_poly.pdbx_seq_one_letter_code
_entity_poly.pdbx_strand_id
1 'polypeptide(L)' 'MMNKLDTPRIPGEAKIRYLDGDYQVLSPGDFVRCAVTGEAIPLDELKYWSVSRQEAYVDVIASVKRYEEAGGVA' A
#
# COMPACT_ATOMS: atom_id res chain seq x y z
N MET A 1 21.95 -16.40 -12.32
CA MET A 1 22.44 -15.24 -11.64
C MET A 1 21.44 -14.08 -11.67
N MET A 2 21.32 -13.42 -10.60
CA MET A 2 20.42 -12.30 -10.50
C MET A 2 21.11 -11.01 -10.75
N ASN A 3 20.48 -10.12 -11.45
CA ASN A 3 20.93 -8.74 -11.48
C ASN A 3 19.82 -7.91 -10.85
N LYS A 4 19.98 -6.61 -10.78
CA LYS A 4 18.98 -5.82 -10.10
C LYS A 4 17.65 -5.79 -10.83
N LEU A 5 17.64 -6.03 -12.14
CA LEU A 5 16.39 -6.13 -12.88
C LEU A 5 15.69 -7.43 -12.59
N ASP A 6 16.46 -8.42 -12.18
CA ASP A 6 15.95 -9.74 -11.85
C ASP A 6 15.80 -9.92 -10.36
N THR A 7 15.74 -8.85 -9.61
CA THR A 7 15.49 -8.94 -8.18
C THR A 7 14.22 -9.74 -7.98
N PRO A 8 14.28 -10.84 -7.25
CA PRO A 8 13.11 -11.68 -7.11
C PRO A 8 12.04 -10.96 -6.33
N ARG A 9 10.83 -11.08 -6.80
CA ARG A 9 9.70 -10.67 -6.01
C ARG A 9 9.44 -11.75 -5.00
N ILE A 10 9.20 -11.34 -3.78
CA ILE A 10 8.81 -12.27 -2.72
C ILE A 10 7.30 -12.33 -2.76
N PRO A 11 6.71 -13.46 -3.16
CA PRO A 11 5.25 -13.53 -3.28
C PRO A 11 4.59 -13.38 -1.92
N GLY A 12 3.41 -12.80 -1.94
CA GLY A 12 2.61 -12.63 -0.75
C GLY A 12 2.47 -11.19 -0.33
N GLU A 13 1.70 -10.99 0.72
CA GLU A 13 1.39 -9.66 1.20
C GLU A 13 2.52 -9.12 2.06
N ALA A 14 3.02 -7.95 1.67
CA ALA A 14 4.03 -7.25 2.45
C ALA A 14 3.37 -6.58 3.65
N LYS A 15 4.15 -6.42 4.71
CA LYS A 15 3.78 -5.54 5.81
C LYS A 15 4.67 -4.32 5.73
N ILE A 16 4.05 -3.17 5.67
CA ILE A 16 4.79 -1.93 5.52
C ILE A 16 4.30 -0.90 6.50
N ARG A 17 5.18 0.04 6.81
CA ARG A 17 4.82 1.21 7.59
C ARG A 17 4.71 2.38 6.64
N TYR A 18 3.58 3.05 6.66
CA TYR A 18 3.33 4.19 5.78
C TYR A 18 3.84 5.46 6.42
N LEU A 19 4.61 6.21 5.66
CA LEU A 19 5.20 7.48 6.08
C LEU A 19 4.78 8.57 5.11
N ASP A 20 5.08 9.81 5.46
CA ASP A 20 4.81 10.92 4.54
C ASP A 20 5.71 10.78 3.31
N GLY A 21 5.05 10.57 2.16
CA GLY A 21 5.74 10.50 0.88
C GLY A 21 6.55 9.24 0.64
N ASP A 22 6.53 8.28 1.56
CA ASP A 22 7.31 7.06 1.41
C ASP A 22 6.75 5.97 2.32
N TYR A 23 7.31 4.78 2.22
CA TYR A 23 6.95 3.69 3.12
C TYR A 23 8.19 2.87 3.45
N GLN A 24 8.08 2.10 4.53
CA GLN A 24 9.14 1.24 5.02
C GLN A 24 8.63 -0.20 5.06
N VAL A 25 9.38 -1.12 4.45
CA VAL A 25 8.98 -2.53 4.44
C VAL A 25 9.38 -3.17 5.76
N LEU A 26 8.38 -3.67 6.49
CA LEU A 26 8.60 -4.36 7.77
C LEU A 26 8.71 -5.86 7.55
N SER A 27 7.93 -6.41 6.62
CA SER A 27 7.94 -7.81 6.29
C SER A 27 7.82 -7.93 4.78
N PRO A 28 8.67 -8.72 4.12
CA PRO A 28 8.72 -8.74 2.65
C PRO A 28 7.45 -9.31 2.03
N GLY A 29 7.18 -8.85 0.83
CA GLY A 29 6.07 -9.27 -0.01
C GLY A 29 6.06 -8.41 -1.25
N ASP A 30 5.19 -8.73 -2.21
CA ASP A 30 5.14 -8.00 -3.46
C ASP A 30 3.88 -7.16 -3.62
N PHE A 31 2.96 -7.20 -2.66
CA PHE A 31 1.75 -6.38 -2.70
C PHE A 31 1.26 -6.07 -1.31
N VAL A 32 0.37 -5.07 -1.24
CA VAL A 32 -0.44 -4.81 -0.05
C VAL A 32 -1.91 -4.76 -0.49
N ARG A 33 -2.83 -4.78 0.47
CA ARG A 33 -4.27 -4.77 0.17
C ARG A 33 -4.86 -3.39 0.38
N CYS A 34 -5.76 -3.01 -0.53
CA CYS A 34 -6.54 -1.80 -0.35
C CYS A 34 -7.49 -1.98 0.84
N ALA A 35 -7.51 -1.01 1.74
CA ALA A 35 -8.36 -1.06 2.92
C ALA A 35 -9.86 -0.96 2.59
N VAL A 36 -10.20 -0.43 1.43
CA VAL A 36 -11.59 -0.23 1.02
C VAL A 36 -12.09 -1.37 0.15
N THR A 37 -11.31 -1.77 -0.86
CA THR A 37 -11.77 -2.74 -1.85
C THR A 37 -11.24 -4.14 -1.61
N GLY A 38 -10.17 -4.28 -0.85
CA GLY A 38 -9.51 -5.57 -0.67
C GLY A 38 -8.63 -5.98 -1.83
N GLU A 39 -8.51 -5.15 -2.86
CA GLU A 39 -7.70 -5.47 -4.03
C GLU A 39 -6.22 -5.48 -3.68
N ALA A 40 -5.48 -6.39 -4.32
CA ALA A 40 -4.04 -6.40 -4.19
C ALA A 40 -3.44 -5.22 -4.94
N ILE A 41 -2.53 -4.51 -4.29
CA ILE A 41 -1.83 -3.38 -4.87
C ILE A 41 -0.35 -3.74 -4.93
N PRO A 42 0.19 -3.97 -6.13
CA PRO A 42 1.63 -4.19 -6.25
C PRO A 42 2.39 -3.02 -5.65
N LEU A 43 3.49 -3.30 -4.96
CA LEU A 43 4.22 -2.23 -4.28
C LEU A 43 4.71 -1.15 -5.24
N ASP A 44 5.06 -1.52 -6.45
CA ASP A 44 5.51 -0.55 -7.45
C ASP A 44 4.37 0.31 -8.02
N GLU A 45 3.11 -0.02 -7.68
CA GLU A 45 1.95 0.77 -8.07
C GLU A 45 1.30 1.48 -6.89
N LEU A 46 1.84 1.31 -5.70
CA LEU A 46 1.27 1.91 -4.50
C LEU A 46 1.51 3.42 -4.49
N LYS A 47 0.44 4.20 -4.44
CA LYS A 47 0.49 5.66 -4.48
C LYS A 47 -0.30 6.34 -3.39
N TYR A 48 -1.34 5.70 -2.90
CA TYR A 48 -2.27 6.34 -1.96
C TYR A 48 -2.32 5.55 -0.67
N TRP A 49 -2.11 6.24 0.44
CA TRP A 49 -2.21 5.62 1.77
C TRP A 49 -2.51 6.69 2.82
N SER A 50 -2.87 6.23 4.00
CA SER A 50 -3.06 7.09 5.15
C SER A 50 -2.01 6.78 6.20
N VAL A 51 -1.25 7.77 6.59
CA VAL A 51 -0.24 7.61 7.65
C VAL A 51 -0.93 7.40 9.00
N SER A 52 -1.96 8.19 9.28
CA SER A 52 -2.65 8.08 10.57
C SER A 52 -3.37 6.76 10.74
N ARG A 53 -3.90 6.19 9.66
CA ARG A 53 -4.61 4.91 9.71
C ARG A 53 -3.73 3.73 9.38
N GLN A 54 -2.55 3.98 8.81
CA GLN A 54 -1.62 2.93 8.38
C GLN A 54 -2.31 1.95 7.44
N GLU A 55 -2.92 2.47 6.39
CA GLU A 55 -3.59 1.64 5.38
C GLU A 55 -3.41 2.19 3.98
N ALA A 56 -3.47 1.30 3.01
CA ALA A 56 -3.27 1.62 1.60
C ALA A 56 -4.59 1.69 0.85
N TYR A 57 -4.59 2.42 -0.25
CA TYR A 57 -5.76 2.56 -1.13
C TYR A 57 -5.33 2.31 -2.56
N VAL A 58 -6.15 1.55 -3.29
CA VAL A 58 -5.82 1.14 -4.65
C VAL A 58 -5.81 2.33 -5.61
N ASP A 59 -6.66 3.33 -5.36
CA ASP A 59 -6.76 4.52 -6.19
C ASP A 59 -7.29 5.69 -5.37
N VAL A 60 -7.42 6.84 -6.02
CA VAL A 60 -7.90 8.05 -5.36
C VAL A 60 -9.36 7.91 -4.93
N ILE A 61 -10.16 7.15 -5.67
CA ILE A 61 -11.57 6.95 -5.33
C ILE A 61 -11.69 6.20 -4.01
N ALA A 62 -10.91 5.16 -3.82
CA ALA A 62 -10.89 4.42 -2.56
C ALA A 62 -10.43 5.31 -1.41
N SER A 63 -9.43 6.14 -1.66
CA SER A 63 -8.92 7.08 -0.65
C SER A 63 -10.00 8.07 -0.21
N VAL A 64 -10.70 8.67 -1.17
CA VAL A 64 -11.78 9.62 -0.87
C VAL A 64 -12.92 8.92 -0.15
N LYS A 65 -13.30 7.73 -0.60
CA LYS A 65 -14.38 6.98 0.02
C LYS A 65 -14.07 6.70 1.50
N ARG A 66 -12.84 6.29 1.79
CA ARG A 66 -12.43 6.03 3.15
C ARG A 66 -12.46 7.29 4.00
N TYR A 67 -12.01 8.39 3.43
CA TYR A 67 -12.04 9.69 4.10
C TYR A 67 -13.48 10.07 4.47
N GLU A 68 -14.41 9.89 3.54
CA GLU A 68 -15.83 10.20 3.78
C GLU A 68 -16.44 9.27 4.82
N GLU A 69 -16.14 7.98 4.75
CA GLU A 69 -16.62 7.00 5.72
C GLU A 69 -16.17 7.32 7.14
N ALA A 70 -15.02 7.94 7.26
CA ALA A 70 -14.48 8.34 8.55
C ALA A 70 -14.92 9.75 8.97
N GLY A 71 -15.93 10.32 8.29
CA GLY A 71 -16.46 11.63 8.64
C GLY A 71 -15.54 12.78 8.25
N GLY A 72 -14.70 12.59 7.24
CA GLY A 72 -13.77 13.61 6.79
C GLY A 72 -12.52 13.73 7.64
N VAL A 73 -12.17 12.67 8.37
CA VAL A 73 -10.96 12.64 9.18
C VAL A 73 -9.96 11.69 8.53
N ALA A 74 -8.79 12.20 8.22
CA ALA A 74 -7.73 11.43 7.59
C ALA A 74 -7.05 10.44 8.53
#